data_ab45700a0a21469d3cc91a3d216a895b
#
_entry.id   ab45700a0a21469d3cc91a3d216a895b
#
_cell.length_a   1.000
_cell.length_b   1.000
_cell.length_c   1.000
_cell.angle_alpha   90.00
_cell.angle_beta   90.00
_cell.angle_gamma   90.00
#
_symmetry.space_group_name_H-M   'P 1'
#
loop_
_entity.id
_entity.type
_entity.pdbx_description
1 polymer ?
#
loop_
_entity_poly.entity_id
_entity_poly.type
_entity_poly.pdbx_seq_one_letter_code
_entity_poly.pdbx_strand_id
1 'polypeptide(L)'
;MKVAHKVAVVSSSVLIVAITMLSLFQYFSVKSSLLRQVEGSISESSNALSNQISNWLNGKINLIDYIAQSIDAQFDSQGIIPFFNQAILKEEFLLVFGGLDTDGVLISNDPKLAIDGWDARKRPWYPQAKQASHAVLTEPYVASSSGDILISVVANLSDRGQFKGAFGGDLSLKTVSDAVNTLNFHGAGYAFLLNQKGKIISHPNSELNGKQISELFINEVPELTSQLQSIQLSGESHMVYFTNLKNLKGMNWVIGVVLDESIVMAEANEIGLTALIGVMLSAIISTFALYYVMGRILAPLRNLHDSLTEINRGEGDLTKRLTVLT
;
A
#
# COMPACT_ATOMS: atom_id res chain seq x y z
N MET A 1 9.00 34.93 51.15
CA MET A 1 8.32 34.71 49.84
C MET A 1 9.25 34.40 48.67
N LYS A 2 10.41 35.08 48.51
CA LYS A 2 11.23 34.90 47.28
C LYS A 2 11.90 33.50 47.13
N VAL A 3 12.32 32.85 48.21
CA VAL A 3 13.03 31.53 48.11
C VAL A 3 12.07 30.39 47.79
N ALA A 4 10.92 30.28 48.52
CA ALA A 4 9.91 29.26 48.27
C ALA A 4 9.37 29.30 46.83
N HIS A 5 9.12 30.53 46.35
CA HIS A 5 8.65 30.73 44.98
C HIS A 5 9.70 30.30 43.93
N LYS A 6 10.96 30.67 44.14
CA LYS A 6 12.06 30.27 43.25
C LYS A 6 12.25 28.75 43.21
N VAL A 7 12.24 28.08 44.36
CA VAL A 7 12.38 26.62 44.45
C VAL A 7 11.17 25.93 43.76
N ALA A 8 9.96 26.40 44.02
CA ALA A 8 8.76 25.82 43.38
C ALA A 8 8.82 25.99 41.85
N VAL A 9 9.19 27.15 41.34
CA VAL A 9 9.32 27.42 39.91
C VAL A 9 10.40 26.50 39.26
N VAL A 10 11.57 26.41 39.86
CA VAL A 10 12.66 25.58 39.34
C VAL A 10 12.27 24.10 39.34
N SER A 11 11.70 23.59 40.44
CA SER A 11 11.27 22.19 40.53
C SER A 11 10.14 21.88 39.55
N SER A 12 9.16 22.79 39.40
CA SER A 12 8.11 22.63 38.40
C SER A 12 8.63 22.64 36.97
N SER A 13 9.61 23.53 36.67
CA SER A 13 10.22 23.58 35.34
C SER A 13 10.97 22.28 34.99
N VAL A 14 11.74 21.75 35.94
CA VAL A 14 12.45 20.46 35.76
C VAL A 14 11.46 19.31 35.49
N LEU A 15 10.38 19.29 36.28
CA LEU A 15 9.34 18.23 36.15
C LEU A 15 8.58 18.34 34.83
N ILE A 16 8.23 19.56 34.41
CA ILE A 16 7.60 19.79 33.08
C ILE A 16 8.53 19.34 31.96
N VAL A 17 9.80 19.69 31.99
CA VAL A 17 10.79 19.25 31.00
C VAL A 17 10.91 17.73 30.97
N ALA A 18 10.98 17.08 32.13
CA ALA A 18 11.05 15.61 32.20
C ALA A 18 9.80 14.92 31.62
N ILE A 19 8.60 15.40 31.96
CA ILE A 19 7.35 14.86 31.43
C ILE A 19 7.26 15.10 29.93
N THR A 20 7.63 16.29 29.45
CA THR A 20 7.62 16.61 28.01
C THR A 20 8.58 15.71 27.24
N MET A 21 9.82 15.52 27.74
CA MET A 21 10.76 14.57 27.11
C MET A 21 10.24 13.14 27.08
N LEU A 22 9.65 12.67 28.16
CA LEU A 22 9.06 11.32 28.21
C LEU A 22 7.91 11.17 27.21
N SER A 23 7.02 12.15 27.13
CA SER A 23 5.91 12.12 26.19
C SER A 23 6.34 12.20 24.73
N LEU A 24 7.35 13.00 24.41
CA LEU A 24 7.94 13.03 23.08
C LEU A 24 8.58 11.68 22.74
N PHE A 25 9.33 11.10 23.65
CA PHE A 25 9.92 9.76 23.45
C PHE A 25 8.84 8.70 23.20
N GLN A 26 7.78 8.70 24.01
CA GLN A 26 6.64 7.78 23.81
C GLN A 26 5.97 7.99 22.46
N TYR A 27 5.70 9.24 22.07
CA TYR A 27 5.09 9.55 20.76
C TYR A 27 5.93 9.00 19.60
N PHE A 28 7.23 9.28 19.57
CA PHE A 28 8.12 8.77 18.51
C PHE A 28 8.24 7.25 18.54
N SER A 29 8.25 6.64 19.73
CA SER A 29 8.28 5.18 19.89
C SER A 29 7.02 4.53 19.33
N VAL A 30 5.84 5.06 19.67
CA VAL A 30 4.55 4.58 19.16
C VAL A 30 4.46 4.76 17.66
N LYS A 31 4.80 5.96 17.14
CA LYS A 31 4.80 6.24 15.71
C LYS A 31 5.70 5.27 14.94
N SER A 32 6.92 5.04 15.41
CA SER A 32 7.85 4.11 14.75
C SER A 32 7.40 2.65 14.85
N SER A 33 6.76 2.26 15.94
CA SER A 33 6.19 0.92 16.11
C SER A 33 5.01 0.69 15.16
N LEU A 34 4.13 1.69 15.05
CA LEU A 34 2.99 1.64 14.13
C LEU A 34 3.44 1.55 12.67
N LEU A 35 4.42 2.35 12.27
CA LEU A 35 4.99 2.28 10.91
C LEU A 35 5.54 0.89 10.59
N ARG A 36 6.30 0.28 11.50
CA ARG A 36 6.80 -1.09 11.33
C ARG A 36 5.68 -2.12 11.26
N GLN A 37 4.64 -1.96 12.06
CA GLN A 37 3.47 -2.84 12.05
C GLN A 37 2.69 -2.71 10.73
N VAL A 38 2.48 -1.50 10.24
CA VAL A 38 1.84 -1.21 8.95
C VAL A 38 2.66 -1.81 7.81
N GLU A 39 3.98 -1.56 7.76
CA GLU A 39 4.87 -2.14 6.75
C GLU A 39 4.85 -3.67 6.77
N GLY A 40 4.91 -4.28 7.95
CA GLY A 40 4.80 -5.74 8.12
C GLY A 40 3.47 -6.28 7.62
N SER A 41 2.35 -5.65 7.98
CA SER A 41 1.01 -6.05 7.55
C SER A 41 0.82 -5.89 6.04
N ILE A 42 1.29 -4.78 5.46
CA ILE A 42 1.24 -4.55 4.00
C ILE A 42 2.09 -5.60 3.28
N SER A 43 3.30 -5.85 3.76
CA SER A 43 4.21 -6.84 3.18
C SER A 43 3.59 -8.25 3.18
N GLU A 44 3.00 -8.67 4.29
CA GLU A 44 2.34 -9.98 4.42
C GLU A 44 1.12 -10.08 3.50
N SER A 45 0.24 -9.09 3.55
CA SER A 45 -0.97 -9.04 2.72
C SER A 45 -0.63 -8.96 1.23
N SER A 46 0.36 -8.16 0.84
CA SER A 46 0.81 -8.04 -0.55
C SER A 46 1.47 -9.34 -1.04
N ASN A 47 2.21 -10.05 -0.20
CA ASN A 47 2.75 -11.37 -0.54
C ASN A 47 1.65 -12.43 -0.73
N ALA A 48 0.64 -12.43 0.13
CA ALA A 48 -0.52 -13.32 -0.01
C ALA A 48 -1.27 -13.03 -1.33
N LEU A 49 -1.53 -11.75 -1.62
CA LEU A 49 -2.14 -11.32 -2.88
C LEU A 49 -1.27 -11.69 -4.08
N SER A 50 0.05 -11.49 -4.01
CA SER A 50 1.00 -11.87 -5.05
C SER A 50 0.85 -13.35 -5.41
N ASN A 51 0.79 -14.23 -4.41
CA ASN A 51 0.59 -15.66 -4.63
C ASN A 51 -0.79 -15.95 -5.25
N GLN A 52 -1.84 -15.30 -4.77
CA GLN A 52 -3.20 -15.48 -5.27
C GLN A 52 -3.31 -15.06 -6.74
N ILE A 53 -2.82 -13.88 -7.11
CA ILE A 53 -2.84 -13.36 -8.49
C ILE A 53 -1.97 -14.22 -9.39
N SER A 54 -0.76 -14.59 -8.95
CA SER A 54 0.13 -15.45 -9.74
C SER A 54 -0.49 -16.83 -9.99
N ASN A 55 -1.11 -17.43 -9.00
CA ASN A 55 -1.80 -18.71 -9.15
C ASN A 55 -2.98 -18.60 -10.13
N TRP A 56 -3.77 -17.54 -10.01
CA TRP A 56 -4.90 -17.29 -10.90
C TRP A 56 -4.44 -17.09 -12.35
N LEU A 57 -3.45 -16.23 -12.61
CA LEU A 57 -2.90 -15.99 -13.94
C LEU A 57 -2.21 -17.24 -14.50
N ASN A 58 -1.44 -17.97 -13.68
CA ASN A 58 -0.83 -19.22 -14.09
C ASN A 58 -1.88 -20.29 -14.44
N GLY A 59 -3.04 -20.28 -13.78
CA GLY A 59 -4.18 -21.12 -14.16
C GLY A 59 -4.65 -20.82 -15.58
N LYS A 60 -4.78 -19.54 -15.96
CA LYS A 60 -5.12 -19.11 -17.32
C LYS A 60 -4.06 -19.52 -18.34
N ILE A 61 -2.78 -19.33 -18.01
CA ILE A 61 -1.63 -19.75 -18.84
C ILE A 61 -1.67 -21.27 -19.06
N ASN A 62 -1.85 -22.05 -18.00
CA ASN A 62 -1.91 -23.51 -18.10
C ASN A 62 -3.09 -23.98 -18.94
N LEU A 63 -4.24 -23.31 -18.86
CA LEU A 63 -5.41 -23.66 -19.66
C LEU A 63 -5.18 -23.45 -21.15
N ILE A 64 -4.63 -22.30 -21.54
CA ILE A 64 -4.27 -22.02 -22.95
C ILE A 64 -3.17 -22.98 -23.44
N ASP A 65 -2.17 -23.27 -22.59
CA ASP A 65 -1.09 -24.20 -22.91
C ASP A 65 -1.62 -25.63 -23.14
N TYR A 66 -2.55 -26.08 -22.30
CA TYR A 66 -3.21 -27.38 -22.49
C TYR A 66 -4.00 -27.45 -23.82
N ILE A 67 -4.73 -26.38 -24.15
CA ILE A 67 -5.46 -26.31 -25.42
C ILE A 67 -4.47 -26.30 -26.60
N ALA A 68 -3.35 -25.56 -26.53
CA ALA A 68 -2.31 -25.56 -27.56
C ALA A 68 -1.75 -26.97 -27.82
N GLN A 69 -1.43 -27.70 -26.75
CA GLN A 69 -0.93 -29.08 -26.86
C GLN A 69 -2.00 -30.03 -27.44
N SER A 70 -3.28 -29.84 -27.09
CA SER A 70 -4.38 -30.63 -27.60
C SER A 70 -4.58 -30.41 -29.10
N ILE A 71 -4.41 -29.16 -29.56
CA ILE A 71 -4.47 -28.79 -30.98
C ILE A 71 -3.27 -29.39 -31.73
N ASP A 72 -2.04 -29.28 -31.17
CA ASP A 72 -0.82 -29.82 -31.80
C ASP A 72 -0.93 -31.33 -32.04
N ALA A 73 -1.55 -32.07 -31.12
CA ALA A 73 -1.76 -33.51 -31.23
C ALA A 73 -2.76 -33.91 -32.34
N GLN A 74 -3.70 -33.02 -32.66
CA GLN A 74 -4.81 -33.29 -33.57
C GLN A 74 -5.06 -32.11 -34.52
N PHE A 75 -3.98 -31.49 -35.03
CA PHE A 75 -4.11 -30.29 -35.85
C PHE A 75 -4.91 -30.55 -37.14
N ASP A 76 -6.01 -29.82 -37.26
CA ASP A 76 -6.78 -29.67 -38.47
C ASP A 76 -7.26 -28.24 -38.56
N SER A 77 -6.91 -27.54 -39.65
CA SER A 77 -7.28 -26.14 -39.85
C SER A 77 -8.78 -25.85 -39.81
N GLN A 78 -9.61 -26.86 -40.16
CA GLN A 78 -11.07 -26.76 -40.06
C GLN A 78 -11.61 -27.21 -38.70
N GLY A 79 -10.85 -28.03 -37.96
CA GLY A 79 -11.20 -28.59 -36.66
C GLY A 79 -10.77 -27.77 -35.44
N ILE A 80 -10.11 -26.62 -35.61
CA ILE A 80 -9.64 -25.78 -34.48
C ILE A 80 -10.80 -25.12 -33.74
N ILE A 81 -11.85 -24.71 -34.42
CA ILE A 81 -13.02 -24.02 -33.85
C ILE A 81 -13.66 -24.78 -32.67
N PRO A 82 -13.83 -26.12 -32.68
CA PRO A 82 -14.35 -26.85 -31.54
C PRO A 82 -13.52 -26.67 -30.26
N PHE A 83 -12.18 -26.54 -30.37
CA PHE A 83 -11.31 -26.30 -29.22
C PHE A 83 -11.57 -24.90 -28.63
N PHE A 84 -11.75 -23.85 -29.45
CA PHE A 84 -12.06 -22.49 -29.00
C PHE A 84 -13.44 -22.38 -28.34
N ASN A 85 -14.39 -23.26 -28.74
CA ASN A 85 -15.77 -23.27 -28.24
C ASN A 85 -15.96 -24.08 -26.94
N GLN A 86 -14.92 -24.62 -26.33
CA GLN A 86 -15.07 -25.33 -25.07
C GLN A 86 -15.65 -24.41 -23.98
N ALA A 87 -16.59 -24.95 -23.18
CA ALA A 87 -17.33 -24.19 -22.18
C ALA A 87 -16.40 -23.48 -21.19
N ILE A 88 -15.34 -24.17 -20.74
CA ILE A 88 -14.34 -23.62 -19.82
C ILE A 88 -13.66 -22.37 -20.38
N LEU A 89 -13.38 -22.33 -21.69
CA LEU A 89 -12.73 -21.14 -22.28
C LEU A 89 -13.70 -19.95 -22.34
N LYS A 90 -14.97 -20.18 -22.51
CA LYS A 90 -16.00 -19.11 -22.51
C LYS A 90 -16.25 -18.55 -21.11
N GLU A 91 -16.05 -19.36 -20.08
CA GLU A 91 -16.16 -18.94 -18.69
C GLU A 91 -14.92 -18.16 -18.23
N GLU A 92 -13.75 -18.56 -18.72
CA GLU A 92 -12.47 -18.08 -18.22
C GLU A 92 -11.89 -16.89 -19.01
N PHE A 93 -12.37 -16.63 -20.24
CA PHE A 93 -11.88 -15.56 -21.11
C PHE A 93 -13.05 -14.78 -21.73
N LEU A 94 -12.82 -13.49 -21.98
CA LEU A 94 -13.79 -12.62 -22.67
C LEU A 94 -14.01 -13.07 -24.12
N LEU A 95 -12.93 -13.44 -24.78
CA LEU A 95 -12.90 -13.89 -26.17
C LEU A 95 -11.76 -14.88 -26.33
N VAL A 96 -11.98 -15.96 -27.06
CA VAL A 96 -10.92 -16.83 -27.57
C VAL A 96 -10.78 -16.58 -29.05
N PHE A 97 -9.59 -16.26 -29.48
CA PHE A 97 -9.29 -15.79 -30.83
C PHE A 97 -7.97 -16.37 -31.34
N GLY A 98 -7.78 -16.35 -32.64
CA GLY A 98 -6.54 -16.78 -33.26
C GLY A 98 -6.53 -16.55 -34.76
N GLY A 99 -5.48 -17.03 -35.42
CA GLY A 99 -5.35 -17.04 -36.86
C GLY A 99 -4.16 -17.86 -37.33
N LEU A 100 -4.31 -18.42 -38.52
CA LEU A 100 -3.24 -19.20 -39.14
C LEU A 100 -2.18 -18.29 -39.78
N ASP A 101 -0.95 -18.78 -39.86
CA ASP A 101 0.17 -18.04 -40.49
C ASP A 101 0.02 -17.93 -42.01
N THR A 102 -0.81 -18.81 -42.61
CA THR A 102 -1.11 -18.86 -44.07
C THR A 102 -1.85 -17.65 -44.57
N ASP A 103 -2.94 -17.24 -43.89
CA ASP A 103 -3.85 -16.21 -44.32
C ASP A 103 -4.13 -15.12 -43.30
N GLY A 104 -3.86 -15.40 -42.01
CA GLY A 104 -4.09 -14.46 -40.91
C GLY A 104 -5.57 -14.23 -40.59
N VAL A 105 -6.48 -14.99 -41.15
CA VAL A 105 -7.95 -14.81 -40.96
C VAL A 105 -8.31 -15.01 -39.49
N LEU A 106 -9.25 -14.22 -39.00
CA LEU A 106 -9.79 -14.32 -37.65
C LEU A 106 -10.51 -15.64 -37.44
N ILE A 107 -10.06 -16.41 -36.48
CA ILE A 107 -10.76 -17.56 -35.93
C ILE A 107 -11.15 -17.16 -34.49
N SER A 108 -12.43 -17.28 -34.13
CA SER A 108 -12.86 -16.94 -32.78
C SER A 108 -14.03 -17.84 -32.30
N ASN A 109 -14.22 -17.81 -30.97
CA ASN A 109 -15.39 -18.47 -30.36
C ASN A 109 -16.66 -17.61 -30.39
N ASP A 110 -16.59 -16.39 -30.92
CA ASP A 110 -17.77 -15.58 -31.26
C ASP A 110 -18.00 -15.60 -32.77
N PRO A 111 -19.03 -16.36 -33.24
CA PRO A 111 -19.29 -16.48 -34.66
C PRO A 111 -19.85 -15.20 -35.31
N LYS A 112 -20.22 -14.18 -34.50
CA LYS A 112 -20.72 -12.89 -35.00
C LYS A 112 -19.59 -11.86 -35.14
N LEU A 113 -18.40 -12.16 -34.57
CA LEU A 113 -17.29 -11.25 -34.64
C LEU A 113 -16.68 -11.24 -36.04
N ALA A 114 -16.84 -10.14 -36.75
CA ALA A 114 -16.17 -9.85 -38.00
C ALA A 114 -15.50 -8.49 -37.92
N ILE A 115 -14.22 -8.44 -38.26
CA ILE A 115 -13.44 -7.19 -38.25
C ILE A 115 -12.80 -7.02 -39.62
N ASP A 116 -13.25 -6.01 -40.36
CA ASP A 116 -12.73 -5.72 -41.70
C ASP A 116 -11.24 -5.49 -41.70
N GLY A 117 -10.51 -6.16 -42.61
CA GLY A 117 -9.07 -6.01 -42.76
C GLY A 117 -8.24 -6.57 -41.60
N TRP A 118 -8.87 -7.34 -40.70
CA TRP A 118 -8.12 -7.96 -39.59
C TRP A 118 -7.17 -9.02 -40.11
N ASP A 119 -5.95 -9.02 -39.54
CA ASP A 119 -4.92 -10.00 -39.85
C ASP A 119 -4.18 -10.33 -38.54
N ALA A 120 -4.25 -11.57 -38.07
CA ALA A 120 -3.62 -12.05 -36.84
C ALA A 120 -2.12 -11.69 -36.78
N ARG A 121 -1.43 -11.86 -37.91
CA ARG A 121 0.03 -11.66 -38.04
C ARG A 121 0.47 -10.21 -37.78
N LYS A 122 -0.44 -9.24 -37.91
CA LYS A 122 -0.23 -7.80 -37.65
C LYS A 122 -0.58 -7.39 -36.22
N ARG A 123 -1.09 -8.31 -35.39
CA ARG A 123 -1.53 -8.02 -34.04
C ARG A 123 -0.34 -8.01 -33.06
N PRO A 124 -0.35 -7.14 -32.03
CA PRO A 124 0.76 -7.01 -31.07
C PRO A 124 1.13 -8.32 -30.35
N TRP A 125 0.15 -9.18 -30.12
CA TRP A 125 0.29 -10.46 -29.42
C TRP A 125 0.90 -11.58 -30.29
N TYR A 126 0.77 -11.50 -31.61
CA TYR A 126 1.14 -12.58 -32.52
C TYR A 126 2.66 -12.90 -32.51
N PRO A 127 3.56 -11.91 -32.55
CA PRO A 127 4.99 -12.21 -32.47
C PRO A 127 5.39 -12.86 -31.15
N GLN A 128 4.73 -12.50 -30.05
CA GLN A 128 5.00 -13.10 -28.72
C GLN A 128 4.57 -14.57 -28.72
N ALA A 129 3.37 -14.87 -29.20
CA ALA A 129 2.88 -16.24 -29.34
C ALA A 129 3.78 -17.09 -30.26
N LYS A 130 4.22 -16.53 -31.41
CA LYS A 130 5.07 -17.22 -32.39
C LYS A 130 6.44 -17.62 -31.81
N GLN A 131 7.02 -16.78 -30.94
CA GLN A 131 8.34 -17.01 -30.33
C GLN A 131 8.28 -17.89 -29.09
N ALA A 132 7.12 -18.01 -28.45
CA ALA A 132 6.95 -18.74 -27.22
C ALA A 132 6.82 -20.23 -27.43
N SER A 133 7.53 -21.04 -26.62
CA SER A 133 7.37 -22.49 -26.56
C SER A 133 6.20 -22.95 -25.71
N HIS A 134 5.65 -22.07 -24.90
CA HIS A 134 4.52 -22.27 -24.00
C HIS A 134 3.62 -21.05 -24.04
N ALA A 135 2.40 -21.16 -23.51
CA ALA A 135 1.50 -20.02 -23.38
C ALA A 135 2.14 -18.91 -22.52
N VAL A 136 1.96 -17.65 -22.96
CA VAL A 136 2.51 -16.46 -22.30
C VAL A 136 1.45 -15.38 -22.17
N LEU A 137 1.58 -14.55 -21.14
CA LEU A 137 0.80 -13.31 -21.00
C LEU A 137 1.37 -12.23 -21.94
N THR A 138 0.49 -11.36 -22.42
CA THR A 138 0.89 -10.16 -23.18
C THR A 138 1.03 -8.95 -22.28
N GLU A 139 1.77 -7.94 -22.73
CA GLU A 139 1.61 -6.57 -22.23
C GLU A 139 0.21 -6.06 -22.60
N PRO A 140 -0.30 -5.01 -21.87
CA PRO A 140 -1.57 -4.38 -22.23
C PRO A 140 -1.54 -3.81 -23.65
N TYR A 141 -2.58 -4.09 -24.43
CA TYR A 141 -2.77 -3.57 -25.78
C TYR A 141 -4.22 -3.24 -26.06
N VAL A 142 -4.48 -2.45 -27.12
CA VAL A 142 -5.83 -2.08 -27.52
C VAL A 142 -6.46 -3.18 -28.34
N ALA A 143 -7.61 -3.68 -27.90
CA ALA A 143 -8.41 -4.67 -28.63
C ALA A 143 -8.97 -4.07 -29.92
N SER A 144 -8.87 -4.80 -31.02
CA SER A 144 -9.46 -4.36 -32.30
C SER A 144 -10.97 -4.45 -32.33
N SER A 145 -11.55 -5.30 -31.50
CA SER A 145 -12.99 -5.56 -31.46
C SER A 145 -13.77 -4.48 -30.69
N SER A 146 -13.21 -4.00 -29.57
CA SER A 146 -13.90 -3.06 -28.66
C SER A 146 -13.20 -1.72 -28.51
N GLY A 147 -11.90 -1.63 -28.81
CA GLY A 147 -11.09 -0.47 -28.50
C GLY A 147 -10.61 -0.39 -27.04
N ASP A 148 -11.00 -1.35 -26.21
CA ASP A 148 -10.60 -1.42 -24.82
C ASP A 148 -9.15 -1.89 -24.67
N ILE A 149 -8.51 -1.47 -23.58
CA ILE A 149 -7.21 -2.00 -23.20
C ILE A 149 -7.42 -3.32 -22.44
N LEU A 150 -6.75 -4.36 -22.90
CA LEU A 150 -6.80 -5.69 -22.30
C LEU A 150 -5.42 -6.37 -22.32
N ILE A 151 -5.32 -7.49 -21.64
CA ILE A 151 -4.20 -8.44 -21.72
C ILE A 151 -4.74 -9.77 -22.24
N SER A 152 -3.86 -10.59 -22.82
CA SER A 152 -4.24 -11.91 -23.30
C SER A 152 -3.23 -12.95 -22.86
N VAL A 153 -3.69 -14.16 -22.70
CA VAL A 153 -2.82 -15.33 -22.66
C VAL A 153 -2.78 -15.91 -24.08
N VAL A 154 -1.58 -16.01 -24.65
CA VAL A 154 -1.40 -16.42 -26.05
C VAL A 154 -0.44 -17.58 -26.18
N ALA A 155 -0.67 -18.43 -27.16
CA ALA A 155 0.18 -19.56 -27.48
C ALA A 155 0.30 -19.75 -29.01
N ASN A 156 1.31 -20.50 -29.44
CA ASN A 156 1.39 -20.94 -30.82
C ASN A 156 0.36 -22.02 -31.13
N LEU A 157 -0.05 -22.09 -32.38
CA LEU A 157 -0.73 -23.24 -32.98
C LEU A 157 0.31 -24.00 -33.76
N SER A 158 0.49 -25.26 -33.48
CA SER A 158 1.44 -26.11 -34.16
C SER A 158 0.80 -27.41 -34.65
N ASP A 159 1.48 -28.07 -35.58
CA ASP A 159 1.21 -29.40 -36.05
C ASP A 159 2.52 -30.19 -35.95
N ARG A 160 2.58 -31.11 -35.00
CA ARG A 160 3.75 -31.92 -34.70
C ARG A 160 5.02 -31.05 -34.50
N GLY A 161 4.82 -29.94 -33.74
CA GLY A 161 5.89 -28.97 -33.43
C GLY A 161 6.18 -27.97 -34.56
N GLN A 162 5.51 -28.05 -35.72
CA GLN A 162 5.64 -27.05 -36.78
C GLN A 162 4.65 -25.91 -36.59
N PHE A 163 5.13 -24.69 -36.48
CA PHE A 163 4.30 -23.50 -36.33
C PHE A 163 3.30 -23.35 -37.51
N LYS A 164 2.03 -23.20 -37.18
CA LYS A 164 0.93 -23.02 -38.13
C LYS A 164 0.15 -21.73 -37.92
N GLY A 165 0.29 -21.10 -36.76
CA GLY A 165 -0.42 -19.89 -36.38
C GLY A 165 -0.32 -19.59 -34.89
N ALA A 166 -1.18 -18.71 -34.42
CA ALA A 166 -1.25 -18.38 -33.00
C ALA A 166 -2.68 -18.12 -32.56
N PHE A 167 -2.94 -18.34 -31.27
CA PHE A 167 -4.24 -18.08 -30.65
C PHE A 167 -4.07 -17.58 -29.21
N GLY A 168 -5.15 -17.14 -28.62
CA GLY A 168 -5.18 -16.75 -27.21
C GLY A 168 -6.56 -16.50 -26.67
N GLY A 169 -6.60 -16.16 -25.37
CA GLY A 169 -7.79 -15.75 -24.66
C GLY A 169 -7.60 -14.38 -24.02
N ASP A 170 -8.55 -13.49 -24.25
CA ASP A 170 -8.56 -12.12 -23.72
C ASP A 170 -9.01 -12.10 -22.26
N LEU A 171 -8.30 -11.35 -21.44
CA LEU A 171 -8.62 -11.07 -20.03
C LEU A 171 -8.93 -9.57 -19.85
N SER A 172 -10.05 -9.30 -19.17
CA SER A 172 -10.43 -7.94 -18.83
C SER A 172 -9.47 -7.36 -17.77
N LEU A 173 -8.97 -6.16 -18.02
CA LEU A 173 -8.20 -5.43 -17.00
C LEU A 173 -9.06 -5.06 -15.78
N LYS A 174 -10.38 -4.92 -15.97
CA LYS A 174 -11.29 -4.74 -14.85
C LYS A 174 -11.28 -5.96 -13.93
N THR A 175 -11.38 -7.17 -14.48
CA THR A 175 -11.31 -8.42 -13.70
C THR A 175 -9.97 -8.54 -12.97
N VAL A 176 -8.87 -8.15 -13.62
CA VAL A 176 -7.54 -8.13 -12.99
C VAL A 176 -7.51 -7.10 -11.85
N SER A 177 -8.04 -5.90 -12.07
CA SER A 177 -8.12 -4.85 -11.06
C SER A 177 -8.98 -5.29 -9.87
N ASP A 178 -10.15 -5.87 -10.12
CA ASP A 178 -11.04 -6.35 -9.07
C ASP A 178 -10.34 -7.44 -8.22
N ALA A 179 -9.62 -8.35 -8.86
CA ALA A 179 -8.84 -9.38 -8.17
C ALA A 179 -7.69 -8.79 -7.32
N VAL A 180 -7.00 -7.78 -7.84
CA VAL A 180 -5.92 -7.08 -7.10
C VAL A 180 -6.50 -6.29 -5.92
N ASN A 181 -7.68 -5.71 -6.05
CA ASN A 181 -8.33 -4.92 -5.01
C ASN A 181 -9.22 -5.74 -4.05
N THR A 182 -9.06 -7.08 -4.02
CA THR A 182 -9.64 -7.93 -2.96
C THR A 182 -9.00 -7.66 -1.59
N LEU A 183 -7.80 -7.07 -1.54
CA LEU A 183 -7.21 -6.58 -0.31
C LEU A 183 -8.07 -5.44 0.26
N ASN A 184 -8.55 -5.66 1.47
CA ASN A 184 -9.27 -4.63 2.19
C ASN A 184 -8.30 -3.77 3.01
N PHE A 185 -8.01 -2.57 2.54
CA PHE A 185 -7.22 -1.58 3.29
C PHE A 185 -8.10 -0.72 4.22
N HIS A 186 -9.30 -1.17 4.57
CA HIS A 186 -10.25 -0.46 5.44
C HIS A 186 -10.55 0.97 4.95
N GLY A 187 -10.58 1.14 3.64
CA GLY A 187 -10.78 2.44 3.00
C GLY A 187 -9.53 3.34 2.97
N ALA A 188 -8.40 2.87 3.50
CA ALA A 188 -7.18 3.66 3.54
C ALA A 188 -6.41 3.69 2.20
N GLY A 189 -6.83 2.92 1.19
CA GLY A 189 -6.11 2.93 -0.08
C GLY A 189 -6.53 1.86 -1.08
N TYR A 190 -5.68 1.64 -2.06
CA TYR A 190 -5.90 0.69 -3.15
C TYR A 190 -4.60 0.03 -3.60
N ALA A 191 -4.74 -1.05 -4.38
CA ALA A 191 -3.62 -1.71 -5.05
C ALA A 191 -3.78 -1.63 -6.58
N PHE A 192 -2.67 -1.71 -7.28
CA PHE A 192 -2.61 -1.74 -8.75
C PHE A 192 -1.44 -2.59 -9.23
N LEU A 193 -1.46 -2.98 -10.51
CA LEU A 193 -0.39 -3.76 -11.14
C LEU A 193 0.39 -2.90 -12.12
N LEU A 194 1.71 -3.12 -12.15
CA LEU A 194 2.61 -2.51 -13.13
C LEU A 194 3.71 -3.51 -13.52
N ASN A 195 4.39 -3.26 -14.64
CA ASN A 195 5.59 -4.00 -14.98
C ASN A 195 6.84 -3.34 -14.37
N GLN A 196 8.00 -4.01 -14.46
CA GLN A 196 9.26 -3.48 -13.92
C GLN A 196 9.75 -2.18 -14.58
N LYS A 197 9.19 -1.82 -15.74
CA LYS A 197 9.50 -0.55 -16.44
C LYS A 197 8.56 0.59 -16.00
N GLY A 198 7.70 0.34 -15.02
CA GLY A 198 6.75 1.33 -14.51
C GLY A 198 5.49 1.51 -15.38
N LYS A 199 5.24 0.66 -16.38
CA LYS A 199 4.00 0.70 -17.14
C LYS A 199 2.87 0.06 -16.33
N ILE A 200 1.80 0.80 -16.11
CA ILE A 200 0.61 0.36 -15.37
C ILE A 200 -0.14 -0.69 -16.21
N ILE A 201 -0.31 -1.86 -15.65
CA ILE A 201 -1.04 -2.98 -16.26
C ILE A 201 -2.53 -2.84 -15.96
N SER A 202 -2.85 -2.66 -14.68
CA SER A 202 -4.24 -2.54 -14.22
C SER A 202 -4.31 -1.63 -13.00
N HIS A 203 -5.22 -0.67 -13.00
CA HIS A 203 -5.44 0.31 -11.94
C HIS A 203 -6.95 0.48 -11.69
N PRO A 204 -7.42 0.79 -10.45
CA PRO A 204 -8.82 1.09 -10.16
C PRO A 204 -9.41 2.21 -11.04
N ASN A 205 -8.62 3.27 -11.30
CA ASN A 205 -8.92 4.23 -12.36
C ASN A 205 -8.42 3.68 -13.70
N SER A 206 -9.36 3.21 -14.53
CA SER A 206 -9.06 2.59 -15.82
C SER A 206 -8.34 3.51 -16.83
N GLU A 207 -8.44 4.84 -16.67
CA GLU A 207 -7.73 5.80 -17.51
C GLU A 207 -6.20 5.73 -17.38
N LEU A 208 -5.71 5.16 -16.29
CA LEU A 208 -4.29 4.95 -16.05
C LEU A 208 -3.75 3.64 -16.63
N ASN A 209 -4.61 2.75 -17.09
CA ASN A 209 -4.18 1.50 -17.71
C ASN A 209 -3.36 1.75 -18.97
N GLY A 210 -2.22 1.09 -19.08
CA GLY A 210 -1.27 1.25 -20.18
C GLY A 210 -0.36 2.48 -20.10
N LYS A 211 -0.59 3.40 -19.15
CA LYS A 211 0.24 4.60 -18.93
C LYS A 211 1.46 4.30 -18.07
N GLN A 212 2.37 5.27 -17.98
CA GLN A 212 3.55 5.19 -17.12
C GLN A 212 3.20 5.60 -15.68
N ILE A 213 3.86 4.99 -14.71
CA ILE A 213 3.72 5.32 -13.29
C ILE A 213 3.99 6.81 -12.99
N SER A 214 4.80 7.48 -13.82
CA SER A 214 5.04 8.92 -13.73
C SER A 214 3.82 9.78 -14.06
N GLU A 215 2.80 9.23 -14.71
CA GLU A 215 1.53 9.92 -14.93
C GLU A 215 0.60 9.84 -13.72
N LEU A 216 0.78 8.83 -12.85
CA LEU A 216 0.13 8.74 -11.55
C LEU A 216 0.88 9.61 -10.52
N PHE A 217 2.22 9.49 -10.45
CA PHE A 217 3.07 10.19 -9.49
C PHE A 217 3.82 11.34 -10.18
N ILE A 218 3.10 12.44 -10.45
CA ILE A 218 3.59 13.56 -11.27
C ILE A 218 4.76 14.29 -10.61
N ASN A 219 4.75 14.44 -9.28
CA ASN A 219 5.74 15.25 -8.56
C ASN A 219 7.01 14.46 -8.21
N GLU A 220 6.85 13.21 -7.82
CA GLU A 220 7.94 12.34 -7.39
C GLU A 220 7.57 10.89 -7.68
N VAL A 221 8.32 10.25 -8.56
CA VAL A 221 8.09 8.84 -8.90
C VAL A 221 8.78 7.96 -7.85
N PRO A 222 8.01 7.13 -7.11
CA PRO A 222 8.59 6.28 -6.09
C PRO A 222 9.45 5.16 -6.69
N GLU A 223 10.41 4.68 -5.93
CA GLU A 223 11.19 3.50 -6.30
C GLU A 223 10.36 2.23 -6.17
N LEU A 224 10.49 1.29 -7.11
CA LEU A 224 9.77 0.00 -7.08
C LEU A 224 10.41 -0.97 -6.07
N THR A 225 10.44 -0.60 -4.80
CA THR A 225 11.08 -1.36 -3.72
C THR A 225 10.08 -1.85 -2.68
N SER A 226 10.40 -2.96 -2.01
CA SER A 226 9.61 -3.51 -0.91
C SER A 226 9.92 -2.79 0.42
N GLN A 227 9.90 -1.46 0.37
CA GLN A 227 10.02 -0.55 1.51
C GLN A 227 8.89 0.46 1.45
N LEU A 228 8.38 0.85 2.61
CA LEU A 228 7.33 1.86 2.70
C LEU A 228 7.94 3.24 2.44
N GLN A 229 7.42 3.95 1.44
CA GLN A 229 7.85 5.28 1.04
C GLN A 229 6.70 6.26 1.25
N SER A 230 6.98 7.45 1.80
CA SER A 230 6.00 8.53 1.89
C SER A 230 6.18 9.46 0.69
N ILE A 231 5.09 9.76 -0.02
CA ILE A 231 5.07 10.60 -1.22
C ILE A 231 3.89 11.57 -1.20
N GLN A 232 3.98 12.62 -2.02
CA GLN A 232 2.86 13.55 -2.23
C GLN A 232 2.09 13.18 -3.49
N LEU A 233 0.81 12.82 -3.34
CA LEU A 233 -0.10 12.54 -4.45
C LEU A 233 -1.26 13.52 -4.39
N SER A 234 -1.44 14.32 -5.43
CA SER A 234 -2.50 15.35 -5.52
C SER A 234 -2.53 16.35 -4.35
N GLY A 235 -1.38 16.59 -3.70
CA GLY A 235 -1.25 17.52 -2.57
C GLY A 235 -1.50 16.88 -1.19
N GLU A 236 -1.80 15.59 -1.14
CA GLU A 236 -1.98 14.82 0.11
C GLU A 236 -0.82 13.83 0.29
N SER A 237 -0.49 13.54 1.55
CA SER A 237 0.57 12.59 1.91
C SER A 237 0.05 11.16 1.80
N HIS A 238 0.74 10.35 1.00
CA HIS A 238 0.43 8.94 0.79
C HIS A 238 1.64 8.07 1.10
N MET A 239 1.39 6.85 1.51
CA MET A 239 2.40 5.80 1.66
C MET A 239 2.30 4.85 0.49
N VAL A 240 3.42 4.52 -0.13
CA VAL A 240 3.47 3.56 -1.23
C VAL A 240 4.41 2.40 -0.89
N TYR A 241 4.04 1.22 -1.35
CA TYR A 241 4.79 -0.02 -1.17
C TYR A 241 4.71 -0.86 -2.43
N PHE A 242 5.82 -1.47 -2.85
CA PHE A 242 5.84 -2.32 -4.05
C PHE A 242 6.34 -3.72 -3.71
N THR A 243 5.76 -4.73 -4.35
CA THR A 243 6.22 -6.11 -4.25
C THR A 243 6.08 -6.83 -5.58
N ASN A 244 7.06 -7.66 -5.91
CA ASN A 244 7.02 -8.45 -7.15
C ASN A 244 5.97 -9.57 -7.06
N LEU A 245 5.26 -9.84 -8.15
CA LEU A 245 4.49 -11.07 -8.29
C LEU A 245 5.44 -12.26 -8.32
N LYS A 246 5.34 -13.12 -7.30
CA LYS A 246 6.17 -14.32 -7.19
C LYS A 246 5.60 -15.43 -8.05
N ASN A 247 6.49 -16.16 -8.75
CA ASN A 247 6.14 -17.36 -9.50
C ASN A 247 5.17 -17.15 -10.69
N LEU A 248 5.00 -15.92 -11.17
CA LEU A 248 4.26 -15.67 -12.41
C LEU A 248 5.09 -16.10 -13.60
N LYS A 249 4.55 -16.99 -14.45
CA LYS A 249 5.24 -17.53 -15.61
C LYS A 249 5.44 -16.45 -16.68
N GLY A 250 6.69 -16.27 -17.12
CA GLY A 250 7.03 -15.43 -18.27
C GLY A 250 6.93 -13.93 -18.08
N MET A 251 6.49 -13.45 -16.93
CA MET A 251 6.32 -12.02 -16.66
C MET A 251 6.85 -11.64 -15.27
N ASN A 252 7.42 -10.44 -15.20
CA ASN A 252 7.88 -9.83 -13.95
C ASN A 252 7.01 -8.59 -13.66
N TRP A 253 5.86 -8.84 -13.07
CA TRP A 253 4.94 -7.78 -12.66
C TRP A 253 5.11 -7.45 -11.19
N VAL A 254 4.68 -6.25 -10.85
CA VAL A 254 4.80 -5.65 -9.52
C VAL A 254 3.42 -5.24 -9.05
N ILE A 255 3.09 -5.53 -7.80
CA ILE A 255 1.95 -4.94 -7.11
C ILE A 255 2.42 -3.64 -6.47
N GLY A 256 1.78 -2.53 -6.79
CA GLY A 256 1.87 -1.28 -6.06
C GLY A 256 0.68 -1.13 -5.11
N VAL A 257 0.95 -0.72 -3.89
CA VAL A 257 -0.05 -0.38 -2.87
C VAL A 257 0.09 1.10 -2.56
N VAL A 258 -1.02 1.83 -2.58
CA VAL A 258 -1.09 3.26 -2.23
C VAL A 258 -2.03 3.40 -1.06
N LEU A 259 -1.57 3.98 0.04
CA LEU A 259 -2.35 4.22 1.24
C LEU A 259 -2.36 5.71 1.59
N ASP A 260 -3.49 6.20 2.05
CA ASP A 260 -3.64 7.53 2.64
C ASP A 260 -2.95 7.56 4.00
N GLU A 261 -1.88 8.36 4.13
CA GLU A 261 -1.10 8.47 5.36
C GLU A 261 -1.95 9.01 6.51
N SER A 262 -2.92 9.88 6.25
CA SER A 262 -3.77 10.48 7.28
C SER A 262 -4.67 9.44 7.94
N ILE A 263 -5.20 8.49 7.14
CA ILE A 263 -6.04 7.39 7.64
C ILE A 263 -5.19 6.37 8.40
N VAL A 264 -4.05 5.99 7.82
CA VAL A 264 -3.13 5.02 8.43
C VAL A 264 -2.58 5.53 9.77
N MET A 265 -2.29 6.85 9.86
CA MET A 265 -1.72 7.49 11.04
C MET A 265 -2.76 8.04 12.01
N ALA A 266 -4.07 7.88 11.75
CA ALA A 266 -5.13 8.44 12.57
C ALA A 266 -5.00 8.05 14.05
N GLU A 267 -4.77 6.76 14.34
CA GLU A 267 -4.58 6.27 15.72
C GLU A 267 -3.33 6.88 16.39
N ALA A 268 -2.22 7.00 15.66
CA ALA A 268 -0.99 7.59 16.20
C ALA A 268 -1.20 9.08 16.52
N ASN A 269 -1.92 9.80 15.68
CA ASN A 269 -2.21 11.22 15.88
C ASN A 269 -3.15 11.43 17.07
N GLU A 270 -4.14 10.55 17.27
CA GLU A 270 -5.03 10.58 18.44
C GLU A 270 -4.25 10.34 19.75
N ILE A 271 -3.35 9.36 19.76
CA ILE A 271 -2.45 9.09 20.89
C ILE A 271 -1.55 10.32 21.15
N GLY A 272 -1.02 10.94 20.10
CA GLY A 272 -0.22 12.15 20.21
C GLY A 272 -0.98 13.32 20.85
N LEU A 273 -2.22 13.55 20.45
CA LEU A 273 -3.09 14.60 21.01
C LEU A 273 -3.43 14.33 22.48
N THR A 274 -3.81 13.11 22.82
CA THR A 274 -4.13 12.73 24.21
C THR A 274 -2.90 12.82 25.12
N ALA A 275 -1.71 12.46 24.63
CA ALA A 275 -0.46 12.64 25.34
C ALA A 275 -0.15 14.12 25.61
N LEU A 276 -0.36 15.00 24.64
CA LEU A 276 -0.16 16.45 24.81
C LEU A 276 -1.10 17.05 25.86
N ILE A 277 -2.37 16.67 25.84
CA ILE A 277 -3.36 17.06 26.86
C ILE A 277 -2.91 16.55 28.25
N GLY A 278 -2.46 15.30 28.33
CA GLY A 278 -1.94 14.69 29.56
C GLY A 278 -0.73 15.44 30.12
N VAL A 279 0.20 15.87 29.26
CA VAL A 279 1.36 16.72 29.65
C VAL A 279 0.89 18.04 30.22
N MET A 280 -0.04 18.73 29.56
CA MET A 280 -0.56 20.03 30.06
C MET A 280 -1.24 19.89 31.42
N LEU A 281 -2.10 18.89 31.60
CA LEU A 281 -2.79 18.63 32.85
C LEU A 281 -1.80 18.28 33.98
N SER A 282 -0.84 17.38 33.70
CA SER A 282 0.17 17.01 34.70
C SER A 282 1.07 18.16 35.09
N ALA A 283 1.43 19.04 34.16
CA ALA A 283 2.18 20.27 34.43
C ALA A 283 1.42 21.22 35.35
N ILE A 284 0.13 21.42 35.12
CA ILE A 284 -0.71 22.26 35.96
C ILE A 284 -0.82 21.65 37.36
N ILE A 285 -1.19 20.37 37.46
CA ILE A 285 -1.39 19.68 38.74
C ILE A 285 -0.09 19.67 39.56
N SER A 286 1.06 19.35 38.92
CA SER A 286 2.35 19.30 39.62
C SER A 286 2.79 20.67 40.11
N THR A 287 2.54 21.72 39.32
CA THR A 287 2.86 23.11 39.72
C THR A 287 2.03 23.51 40.95
N PHE A 288 0.74 23.24 40.97
CA PHE A 288 -0.12 23.51 42.14
C PHE A 288 0.28 22.71 43.35
N ALA A 289 0.56 21.41 43.18
CA ALA A 289 0.98 20.53 44.25
C ALA A 289 2.29 20.99 44.87
N LEU A 290 3.29 21.31 44.05
CA LEU A 290 4.58 21.82 44.52
C LEU A 290 4.43 23.17 45.26
N TYR A 291 3.62 24.06 44.72
CA TYR A 291 3.35 25.36 45.38
C TYR A 291 2.72 25.17 46.76
N TYR A 292 1.72 24.28 46.85
CA TYR A 292 1.04 23.97 48.12
C TYR A 292 1.99 23.34 49.14
N VAL A 293 2.75 22.31 48.73
CA VAL A 293 3.70 21.59 49.61
C VAL A 293 4.82 22.51 50.08
N MET A 294 5.38 23.30 49.18
CA MET A 294 6.43 24.25 49.54
C MET A 294 5.92 25.35 50.49
N GLY A 295 4.66 25.80 50.28
CA GLY A 295 4.02 26.74 51.21
C GLY A 295 3.88 26.17 52.63
N ARG A 296 3.53 24.88 52.73
CA ARG A 296 3.42 24.19 54.04
C ARG A 296 4.77 23.92 54.69
N ILE A 297 5.76 23.40 53.96
CA ILE A 297 7.08 23.02 54.49
C ILE A 297 7.90 24.25 54.91
N LEU A 298 7.81 25.34 54.17
CA LEU A 298 8.59 26.54 54.46
C LEU A 298 7.90 27.52 55.43
N ALA A 299 6.62 27.31 55.75
CA ALA A 299 5.90 28.16 56.70
C ALA A 299 6.55 28.17 58.11
N PRO A 300 6.97 27.02 58.70
CA PRO A 300 7.65 27.04 60.01
C PRO A 300 9.00 27.77 60.01
N LEU A 301 9.78 27.60 58.91
CA LEU A 301 11.09 28.28 58.75
C LEU A 301 10.90 29.80 58.62
N ARG A 302 9.85 30.25 58.01
CA ARG A 302 9.49 31.66 57.89
C ARG A 302 9.15 32.24 59.26
N ASN A 303 8.33 31.54 60.04
CA ASN A 303 7.96 31.94 61.41
C ASN A 303 9.22 32.03 62.29
N LEU A 304 10.16 31.08 62.16
CA LEU A 304 11.45 31.12 62.85
C LEU A 304 12.28 32.34 62.43
N HIS A 305 12.38 32.62 61.13
CA HIS A 305 13.12 33.75 60.58
C HIS A 305 12.52 35.08 61.06
N ASP A 306 11.20 35.22 61.04
CA ASP A 306 10.48 36.41 61.47
C ASP A 306 10.68 36.63 62.98
N SER A 307 10.60 35.56 63.80
CA SER A 307 10.89 35.61 65.26
C SER A 307 12.32 35.97 65.58
N LEU A 308 13.32 35.41 64.86
CA LEU A 308 14.75 35.77 65.02
C LEU A 308 15.03 37.21 64.58
N THR A 309 14.32 37.72 63.57
CA THR A 309 14.46 39.10 63.13
C THR A 309 13.87 40.09 64.14
N GLU A 310 12.74 39.73 64.79
CA GLU A 310 12.13 40.48 65.89
C GLU A 310 13.06 40.56 67.10
N ILE A 311 13.71 39.45 67.50
CA ILE A 311 14.65 39.39 68.56
C ILE A 311 15.87 40.25 68.22
N ASN A 312 16.42 40.22 67.02
CA ASN A 312 17.59 40.99 66.60
C ASN A 312 17.33 42.49 66.49
N ARG A 313 16.09 42.94 66.40
CA ARG A 313 15.66 44.33 66.40
C ARG A 313 15.46 44.89 67.81
N GLY A 314 15.63 44.09 68.88
CA GLY A 314 15.48 44.48 70.28
C GLY A 314 14.00 44.62 70.71
N GLU A 315 13.00 44.19 69.89
CA GLU A 315 11.57 44.26 70.21
C GLU A 315 11.03 42.87 70.51
N GLY A 316 11.87 41.88 70.75
CA GLY A 316 11.48 40.47 70.92
C GLY A 316 10.81 40.23 72.29
N ASP A 317 9.53 39.82 72.27
CA ASP A 317 8.84 39.28 73.42
C ASP A 317 9.31 37.85 73.72
N LEU A 318 10.22 37.72 74.67
CA LEU A 318 10.83 36.45 75.12
C LEU A 318 9.83 35.49 75.79
N THR A 319 8.56 35.85 75.94
CA THR A 319 7.54 34.99 76.53
C THR A 319 6.72 34.21 75.47
N LYS A 320 6.84 34.52 74.18
CA LYS A 320 6.18 33.80 73.12
C LYS A 320 6.81 32.44 72.86
N ARG A 321 6.03 31.35 73.06
CA ARG A 321 6.42 30.00 72.68
C ARG A 321 6.16 29.77 71.21
N LEU A 322 7.12 29.22 70.47
CA LEU A 322 6.91 28.71 69.10
C LEU A 322 5.94 27.54 69.08
N THR A 323 4.79 27.72 68.46
CA THR A 323 3.87 26.61 68.19
C THR A 323 4.38 25.80 67.03
N VAL A 324 4.93 24.64 67.28
CA VAL A 324 5.23 23.62 66.27
C VAL A 324 3.93 22.94 65.88
N LEU A 325 3.42 23.20 64.70
CA LEU A 325 2.32 22.44 64.12
C LEU A 325 2.87 21.06 63.75
N THR A 326 2.51 19.98 64.51
CA THR A 326 2.70 18.60 64.19
C THR A 326 1.85 18.17 63.02
#